data_11d772f17c084af392fdb14b1182f3aa
#
_entry.id   11d772f17c084af392fdb14b1182f3aa
#
_cell.length_a   1.000
_cell.length_b   1.000
_cell.length_c   1.000
_cell.angle_alpha   90.00
_cell.angle_beta   90.00
_cell.angle_gamma   90.00
#
_symmetry.space_group_name_H-M   'P 1'
#
loop_
_entity.id
_entity.type
_entity.pdbx_description
1 polymer ?
#
loop_
_entity_poly.entity_id
_entity_poly.type
_entity_poly.pdbx_seq_one_letter_code
_entity_poly.pdbx_strand_id
1 'polypeptide(L)'
;MDKGLYPKHHLWGCDAIKNESLWKTSIIAKSNITIPRVVNRLLNRFIFRNSPGFYYEFAAWKNGQNSDLIYSVCGPLSLVRFYKITKLVSWVFRPPSETKLLLTDPYNLRNLSAHKGFLCLTRKAQDYFSQFAPSKFIPWCVDQDMFDGKPSLQNPENPFFLASGKTGRDYETLVKAANYINTEIRIIGPSIQRPRDLPPNVNWIDTSSDPPDQAIDYPTLREWYAQCTAVCIPLNGDADDTCGYTNMLEAMAMRKPVMMTQSGSLHINPETDGFGFQIKPRDIRGWVDAMNHLHKDHKKALAMGYRGREIVERDFTIDRFNQDILEFIKTILNKS
;
A
#
# COMPACT_ATOMS: atom_id res chain seq x y z
N MET A 1 -2.11 -19.64 6.24
CA MET A 1 -2.46 -18.96 4.97
C MET A 1 -2.43 -20.03 3.90
N ASP A 2 -3.55 -20.27 3.26
CA ASP A 2 -3.64 -21.26 2.18
C ASP A 2 -2.75 -20.83 1.02
N LYS A 3 -1.91 -21.77 0.56
CA LYS A 3 -0.93 -21.50 -0.49
C LYS A 3 -1.63 -21.03 -1.76
N GLY A 4 -1.37 -19.78 -2.17
CA GLY A 4 -1.84 -19.22 -3.43
C GLY A 4 -3.13 -18.37 -3.36
N LEU A 5 -3.75 -18.21 -2.19
CA LEU A 5 -4.96 -17.37 -2.06
C LEU A 5 -4.68 -15.91 -1.69
N TYR A 6 -3.50 -15.64 -1.09
CA TYR A 6 -3.13 -14.29 -0.67
C TYR A 6 -1.69 -13.96 -1.09
N PRO A 7 -1.44 -12.75 -1.60
CA PRO A 7 -0.11 -12.34 -2.02
C PRO A 7 0.85 -12.17 -0.84
N LYS A 8 2.08 -12.66 -1.02
CA LYS A 8 3.13 -12.65 0.00
C LYS A 8 3.57 -11.23 0.39
N HIS A 9 3.41 -10.23 -0.47
CA HIS A 9 3.78 -8.85 -0.13
C HIS A 9 2.98 -8.32 1.08
N HIS A 10 1.77 -8.82 1.34
CA HIS A 10 1.01 -8.48 2.55
C HIS A 10 1.59 -9.07 3.85
N LEU A 11 2.62 -9.91 3.77
CA LEU A 11 3.33 -10.41 4.95
C LEU A 11 4.38 -9.42 5.48
N TRP A 12 4.68 -8.34 4.75
CA TRP A 12 5.59 -7.28 5.22
C TRP A 12 6.96 -7.80 5.65
N GLY A 13 7.49 -8.83 5.00
CA GLY A 13 8.76 -9.46 5.35
C GLY A 13 8.71 -10.36 6.60
N CYS A 14 7.53 -10.54 7.23
CA CYS A 14 7.41 -11.37 8.43
C CYS A 14 7.76 -12.84 8.19
N ASP A 15 7.54 -13.36 6.99
CA ASP A 15 7.92 -14.70 6.59
C ASP A 15 9.44 -14.86 6.48
N ALA A 16 10.14 -13.89 5.91
CA ALA A 16 11.59 -13.88 5.87
C ALA A 16 12.21 -13.79 7.26
N ILE A 17 11.68 -12.92 8.12
CA ILE A 17 12.09 -12.79 9.52
C ILE A 17 11.88 -14.13 10.27
N LYS A 18 10.74 -14.79 10.05
CA LYS A 18 10.42 -16.09 10.67
C LYS A 18 11.36 -17.21 10.21
N ASN A 19 11.81 -17.16 8.97
CA ASN A 19 12.67 -18.18 8.36
C ASN A 19 14.17 -17.94 8.62
N GLU A 20 14.55 -16.82 9.25
CA GLU A 20 15.94 -16.57 9.64
C GLU A 20 16.37 -17.54 10.74
N SER A 21 17.28 -18.44 10.43
CA SER A 21 17.63 -19.60 11.26
C SER A 21 18.19 -19.25 12.65
N LEU A 22 18.77 -18.07 12.78
CA LEU A 22 19.38 -17.61 14.04
C LEU A 22 18.36 -16.92 14.97
N TRP A 23 17.12 -16.72 14.54
CA TRP A 23 16.14 -15.95 15.30
C TRP A 23 14.98 -16.81 15.79
N LYS A 24 14.64 -16.63 17.07
CA LYS A 24 13.40 -17.16 17.61
C LYS A 24 12.33 -16.09 17.50
N THR A 25 11.35 -16.30 16.63
CA THR A 25 10.33 -15.32 16.30
C THR A 25 8.95 -15.68 16.82
N SER A 26 8.16 -14.70 17.19
CA SER A 26 6.74 -14.85 17.52
C SER A 26 5.93 -13.72 16.91
N ILE A 27 4.70 -14.01 16.53
CA ILE A 27 3.76 -13.02 15.99
C ILE A 27 2.87 -12.52 17.12
N ILE A 28 2.89 -11.22 17.36
CA ILE A 28 2.02 -10.56 18.33
C ILE A 28 0.80 -10.02 17.59
N ALA A 29 -0.32 -10.71 17.73
CA ALA A 29 -1.60 -10.26 17.20
C ALA A 29 -2.27 -9.23 18.11
N LYS A 30 -3.30 -8.56 17.58
CA LYS A 30 -4.18 -7.67 18.35
C LYS A 30 -4.67 -8.35 19.63
N SER A 31 -4.67 -7.62 20.75
CA SER A 31 -5.19 -8.13 22.02
C SER A 31 -6.69 -8.38 21.98
N ASN A 32 -7.13 -9.48 22.58
CA ASN A 32 -8.54 -9.84 22.75
C ASN A 32 -9.20 -9.22 23.99
N ILE A 33 -8.49 -8.33 24.70
CA ILE A 33 -9.06 -7.62 25.87
C ILE A 33 -10.25 -6.77 25.42
N THR A 34 -11.35 -6.89 26.15
CA THR A 34 -12.52 -6.05 25.92
C THR A 34 -12.50 -4.86 26.89
N ILE A 35 -12.53 -3.66 26.33
CA ILE A 35 -12.71 -2.41 27.09
C ILE A 35 -13.93 -1.65 26.57
N PRO A 36 -14.61 -0.83 27.39
CA PRO A 36 -15.74 -0.04 26.93
C PRO A 36 -15.38 0.84 25.73
N ARG A 37 -16.29 0.92 24.75
CA ARG A 37 -16.05 1.69 23.50
C ARG A 37 -15.64 3.14 23.75
N VAL A 38 -16.22 3.78 24.76
CA VAL A 38 -15.91 5.16 25.14
C VAL A 38 -14.47 5.26 25.63
N VAL A 39 -14.03 4.34 26.49
CA VAL A 39 -12.65 4.29 27.02
C VAL A 39 -11.66 4.07 25.87
N ASN A 40 -11.93 3.12 24.99
CA ASN A 40 -11.08 2.88 23.84
C ASN A 40 -10.96 4.14 22.93
N ARG A 41 -12.07 4.83 22.70
CA ARG A 41 -12.07 6.08 21.92
C ARG A 41 -11.24 7.17 22.59
N LEU A 42 -11.33 7.34 23.88
CA LEU A 42 -10.55 8.33 24.64
C LEU A 42 -9.05 7.96 24.63
N LEU A 43 -8.71 6.70 24.90
CA LEU A 43 -7.33 6.23 24.85
C LEU A 43 -6.70 6.47 23.47
N ASN A 44 -7.40 6.10 22.40
CA ASN A 44 -6.90 6.29 21.04
C ASN A 44 -6.81 7.76 20.64
N ARG A 45 -7.71 8.61 21.15
CA ARG A 45 -7.70 10.05 20.85
C ARG A 45 -6.56 10.81 21.56
N PHE A 46 -6.27 10.47 22.81
CA PHE A 46 -5.36 11.27 23.65
C PHE A 46 -4.01 10.62 23.87
N ILE A 47 -3.94 9.29 23.98
CA ILE A 47 -2.72 8.56 24.30
C ILE A 47 -2.10 7.90 23.05
N PHE A 48 -2.92 7.22 22.24
CA PHE A 48 -2.48 6.42 21.12
C PHE A 48 -2.78 7.06 19.75
N ARG A 49 -2.95 8.37 19.70
CA ARG A 49 -3.37 9.11 18.48
C ARG A 49 -2.47 8.92 17.27
N ASN A 50 -1.20 8.52 17.47
CA ASN A 50 -0.19 8.33 16.43
C ASN A 50 0.35 6.91 16.38
N SER A 51 -0.34 5.99 17.00
CA SER A 51 -0.01 4.58 17.05
C SER A 51 -1.16 3.75 16.46
N PRO A 52 -0.95 2.45 16.25
CA PRO A 52 -2.01 1.55 15.76
C PRO A 52 -3.20 1.39 16.75
N GLY A 53 -3.13 2.01 17.92
CA GLY A 53 -4.19 2.06 18.92
C GLY A 53 -4.02 1.06 20.06
N PHE A 54 -4.88 1.24 21.08
CA PHE A 54 -4.75 0.55 22.38
C PHE A 54 -4.54 -0.97 22.30
N TYR A 55 -5.30 -1.67 21.48
CA TYR A 55 -5.23 -3.14 21.44
C TYR A 55 -3.89 -3.68 20.91
N TYR A 56 -3.29 -3.01 19.95
CA TYR A 56 -1.96 -3.37 19.42
C TYR A 56 -0.85 -2.95 20.40
N GLU A 57 -0.96 -1.76 20.96
CA GLU A 57 -0.03 -1.24 21.95
C GLU A 57 0.03 -2.14 23.19
N PHE A 58 -1.13 -2.53 23.72
CA PHE A 58 -1.22 -3.41 24.88
C PHE A 58 -0.67 -4.80 24.58
N ALA A 59 -0.97 -5.35 23.40
CA ALA A 59 -0.44 -6.65 23.00
C ALA A 59 1.09 -6.61 22.88
N ALA A 60 1.66 -5.60 22.24
CA ALA A 60 3.10 -5.40 22.13
C ALA A 60 3.74 -5.21 23.51
N TRP A 61 3.12 -4.38 24.37
CA TRP A 61 3.60 -4.17 25.73
C TRP A 61 3.60 -5.44 26.56
N LYS A 62 2.53 -6.25 26.52
CA LYS A 62 2.42 -7.48 27.32
C LYS A 62 3.38 -8.58 26.85
N ASN A 63 3.51 -8.76 25.54
CA ASN A 63 4.17 -9.94 24.97
C ASN A 63 5.59 -9.65 24.46
N GLY A 64 5.99 -8.39 24.31
CA GLY A 64 7.29 -7.99 23.77
C GLY A 64 8.37 -7.73 24.82
N GLN A 65 8.09 -7.82 26.13
CA GLN A 65 8.99 -7.37 27.21
C GLN A 65 10.34 -8.09 27.25
N ASN A 66 10.41 -9.35 26.83
CA ASN A 66 11.59 -10.19 26.89
C ASN A 66 12.18 -10.46 25.49
N SER A 67 11.83 -9.65 24.49
CA SER A 67 12.38 -9.79 23.15
C SER A 67 13.54 -8.81 22.93
N ASP A 68 14.53 -9.24 22.16
CA ASP A 68 15.64 -8.37 21.76
C ASP A 68 15.16 -7.25 20.85
N LEU A 69 14.12 -7.52 20.03
CA LEU A 69 13.55 -6.58 19.07
C LEU A 69 12.06 -6.81 18.86
N ILE A 70 11.31 -5.73 18.74
CA ILE A 70 9.94 -5.71 18.20
C ILE A 70 9.99 -5.10 16.81
N TYR A 71 9.49 -5.84 15.83
CA TYR A 71 9.26 -5.35 14.46
C TYR A 71 7.77 -5.02 14.29
N SER A 72 7.45 -3.74 14.14
CA SER A 72 6.08 -3.26 14.01
C SER A 72 5.74 -2.92 12.56
N VAL A 73 4.82 -3.69 11.97
CA VAL A 73 4.23 -3.40 10.64
C VAL A 73 3.04 -2.46 10.70
N CYS A 74 2.53 -2.18 11.90
CA CYS A 74 1.35 -1.33 12.09
C CYS A 74 1.70 0.16 12.31
N GLY A 75 2.97 0.52 12.29
CA GLY A 75 3.46 1.86 12.56
C GLY A 75 4.15 2.01 13.92
N PRO A 76 4.53 3.24 14.28
CA PRO A 76 5.20 3.55 15.53
C PRO A 76 4.36 3.16 16.75
N LEU A 77 5.03 2.60 17.78
CA LEU A 77 4.41 2.23 19.06
C LEU A 77 4.82 3.22 20.17
N SER A 78 3.93 3.49 21.09
CA SER A 78 4.13 4.47 22.18
C SER A 78 4.57 3.82 23.48
N LEU A 79 3.98 2.67 23.87
CA LEU A 79 4.25 2.03 25.16
C LEU A 79 5.63 1.38 25.25
N VAL A 80 6.20 1.02 24.10
CA VAL A 80 7.52 0.35 24.05
C VAL A 80 8.66 1.24 24.60
N ARG A 81 8.47 2.56 24.63
CA ARG A 81 9.44 3.47 25.28
C ARG A 81 9.72 3.15 26.76
N PHE A 82 8.83 2.43 27.41
CA PHE A 82 9.00 2.04 28.80
C PHE A 82 9.83 0.76 28.97
N TYR A 83 10.21 0.10 27.85
CA TYR A 83 11.09 -1.05 27.91
C TYR A 83 12.56 -0.63 27.98
N LYS A 84 13.29 -1.24 28.91
CA LYS A 84 14.71 -0.93 29.08
C LYS A 84 15.63 -1.64 28.09
N ILE A 85 15.21 -2.78 27.57
CA ILE A 85 16.08 -3.71 26.82
C ILE A 85 15.60 -3.88 25.37
N THR A 86 14.31 -3.91 25.14
CA THR A 86 13.73 -4.22 23.82
C THR A 86 13.97 -3.11 22.82
N LYS A 87 14.60 -3.44 21.69
CA LYS A 87 14.73 -2.52 20.55
C LYS A 87 13.42 -2.49 19.76
N LEU A 88 13.04 -1.34 19.23
CA LEU A 88 11.83 -1.18 18.41
C LEU A 88 12.20 -0.67 17.02
N VAL A 89 11.79 -1.41 15.98
CA VAL A 89 11.83 -1.02 14.58
C VAL A 89 10.40 -0.95 14.05
N SER A 90 10.03 0.16 13.44
CA SER A 90 8.66 0.38 12.96
C SER A 90 8.63 0.83 11.52
N TRP A 91 7.62 0.37 10.78
CA TRP A 91 7.28 0.91 9.46
C TRP A 91 6.62 2.28 9.57
N VAL A 92 6.92 3.13 8.57
CA VAL A 92 6.28 4.42 8.36
C VAL A 92 5.90 4.55 6.89
N PHE A 93 4.62 4.64 6.62
CA PHE A 93 4.09 4.69 5.25
C PHE A 93 4.19 6.08 4.63
N ARG A 94 3.91 7.10 5.42
CA ARG A 94 4.00 8.51 5.02
C ARG A 94 4.45 9.38 6.19
N PRO A 95 5.08 10.53 5.93
CA PRO A 95 5.39 11.47 6.99
C PRO A 95 4.07 12.00 7.60
N PRO A 96 4.07 12.40 8.85
CA PRO A 96 2.91 13.03 9.49
C PRO A 96 2.69 14.44 8.94
N SER A 97 2.25 14.56 7.68
CA SER A 97 2.09 15.82 6.96
C SER A 97 1.02 16.74 7.55
N GLU A 98 -0.04 16.14 8.10
CA GLU A 98 -1.16 16.88 8.66
C GLU A 98 -0.89 17.35 10.09
N THR A 99 0.29 17.07 10.62
CA THR A 99 0.53 17.18 12.04
C THR A 99 1.72 18.07 12.36
N LYS A 100 1.63 19.34 11.96
CA LYS A 100 2.45 20.37 12.62
C LYS A 100 2.41 20.24 14.16
N LEU A 101 1.25 19.85 14.70
CA LEU A 101 1.05 19.52 16.12
C LEU A 101 1.85 18.29 16.57
N LEU A 102 2.02 17.26 15.72
CA LEU A 102 2.84 16.08 16.05
C LEU A 102 4.33 16.40 16.11
N LEU A 103 4.79 17.32 15.29
CA LEU A 103 6.19 17.76 15.24
C LEU A 103 6.58 18.61 16.43
N THR A 104 5.60 19.24 17.08
CA THR A 104 5.81 20.14 18.23
C THR A 104 5.37 19.52 19.56
N ASP A 105 4.64 18.39 19.54
CA ASP A 105 4.20 17.72 20.75
C ASP A 105 5.34 16.91 21.40
N PRO A 106 5.81 17.31 22.60
CA PRO A 106 6.90 16.62 23.29
C PRO A 106 6.64 15.15 23.57
N TYR A 107 5.36 14.74 23.72
CA TYR A 107 4.98 13.34 23.91
C TYR A 107 5.29 12.50 22.67
N ASN A 108 4.95 12.99 21.48
CA ASN A 108 5.25 12.29 20.23
C ASN A 108 6.74 12.22 19.95
N LEU A 109 7.45 13.32 20.15
CA LEU A 109 8.91 13.37 19.97
C LEU A 109 9.62 12.34 20.87
N ARG A 110 9.20 12.20 22.13
CA ARG A 110 9.72 11.16 23.05
C ARG A 110 9.41 9.75 22.57
N ASN A 111 8.22 9.51 22.04
CA ASN A 111 7.86 8.19 21.49
C ASN A 111 8.72 7.84 20.28
N LEU A 112 8.88 8.77 19.33
CA LEU A 112 9.71 8.56 18.14
C LEU A 112 11.18 8.36 18.51
N SER A 113 11.72 9.13 19.43
CA SER A 113 13.11 9.00 19.89
C SER A 113 13.38 7.70 20.67
N ALA A 114 12.35 7.00 21.13
CA ALA A 114 12.49 5.69 21.77
C ALA A 114 12.68 4.54 20.76
N HIS A 115 12.40 4.77 19.47
CA HIS A 115 12.63 3.79 18.42
C HIS A 115 14.13 3.61 18.15
N LYS A 116 14.52 2.43 17.72
CA LYS A 116 15.90 2.12 17.30
C LYS A 116 16.07 2.12 15.80
N GLY A 117 14.96 2.15 15.04
CA GLY A 117 14.99 2.27 13.60
C GLY A 117 13.61 2.45 12.98
N PHE A 118 13.59 3.07 11.81
CA PHE A 118 12.40 3.22 10.98
C PHE A 118 12.62 2.67 9.58
N LEU A 119 11.66 1.89 9.10
CA LEU A 119 11.55 1.49 7.71
C LEU A 119 10.53 2.40 7.03
N CYS A 120 10.92 3.08 5.99
CA CYS A 120 10.12 4.13 5.39
C CYS A 120 9.73 3.77 3.96
N LEU A 121 8.45 3.93 3.62
CA LEU A 121 7.92 3.64 2.29
C LEU A 121 8.21 4.76 1.28
N THR A 122 8.62 5.94 1.74
CA THR A 122 9.00 7.08 0.91
C THR A 122 10.32 7.70 1.39
N ARG A 123 11.06 8.33 0.47
CA ARG A 123 12.28 9.08 0.82
C ARG A 123 11.97 10.25 1.75
N LYS A 124 10.85 10.95 1.53
CA LYS A 124 10.39 12.04 2.39
C LYS A 124 10.14 11.57 3.83
N ALA A 125 9.59 10.37 4.02
CA ALA A 125 9.45 9.77 5.34
C ALA A 125 10.83 9.43 5.94
N GLN A 126 11.74 8.85 5.17
CA GLN A 126 13.11 8.59 5.62
C GLN A 126 13.80 9.86 6.11
N ASP A 127 13.78 10.92 5.30
CA ASP A 127 14.43 12.19 5.65
C ASP A 127 13.87 12.74 6.96
N TYR A 128 12.56 12.69 7.13
CA TYR A 128 11.91 13.15 8.36
C TYR A 128 12.26 12.29 9.58
N PHE A 129 12.17 10.95 9.47
CA PHE A 129 12.38 10.07 10.62
C PHE A 129 13.85 9.84 10.98
N SER A 130 14.79 10.16 10.08
CA SER A 130 16.24 10.08 10.32
C SER A 130 16.72 10.97 11.46
N GLN A 131 15.96 12.01 11.81
CA GLN A 131 16.28 12.86 12.97
C GLN A 131 16.05 12.17 14.33
N PHE A 132 15.29 11.08 14.38
CA PHE A 132 14.96 10.36 15.60
C PHE A 132 15.76 9.08 15.78
N ALA A 133 15.93 8.31 14.70
CA ALA A 133 16.66 7.06 14.70
C ALA A 133 17.13 6.71 13.28
N PRO A 134 18.09 5.76 13.12
CA PRO A 134 18.44 5.23 11.82
C PRO A 134 17.19 4.87 11.00
N SER A 135 17.10 5.41 9.79
CA SER A 135 15.94 5.24 8.94
C SER A 135 16.36 4.76 7.55
N LYS A 136 15.68 3.76 7.01
CA LYS A 136 15.95 3.20 5.67
C LYS A 136 14.71 3.32 4.80
N PHE A 137 14.84 3.95 3.64
CA PHE A 137 13.84 3.89 2.58
C PHE A 137 13.88 2.50 1.95
N ILE A 138 12.75 1.80 1.96
CA ILE A 138 12.56 0.52 1.30
C ILE A 138 11.32 0.65 0.42
N PRO A 139 11.48 0.64 -0.91
CA PRO A 139 10.35 0.63 -1.83
C PRO A 139 9.45 -0.58 -1.59
N TRP A 140 8.15 -0.42 -1.78
CA TRP A 140 7.21 -1.55 -1.70
C TRP A 140 7.59 -2.68 -2.65
N CYS A 141 6.94 -3.81 -2.53
CA CYS A 141 7.15 -4.97 -3.39
C CYS A 141 5.83 -5.55 -3.88
N VAL A 142 5.90 -6.46 -4.83
CA VAL A 142 4.76 -7.25 -5.31
C VAL A 142 5.13 -8.72 -5.39
N ASP A 143 4.15 -9.59 -5.12
CA ASP A 143 4.25 -11.02 -5.34
C ASP A 143 4.19 -11.32 -6.85
N GLN A 144 5.35 -11.30 -7.47
CA GLN A 144 5.51 -11.45 -8.91
C GLN A 144 5.20 -12.86 -9.41
N ASP A 145 5.19 -13.86 -8.51
CA ASP A 145 4.81 -15.24 -8.84
C ASP A 145 3.28 -15.37 -8.90
N MET A 146 2.59 -14.72 -7.96
CA MET A 146 1.13 -14.67 -7.96
C MET A 146 0.61 -13.77 -9.08
N PHE A 147 1.22 -12.60 -9.28
CA PHE A 147 0.86 -11.64 -10.33
C PHE A 147 1.76 -11.81 -11.56
N ASP A 148 1.69 -12.99 -12.20
CA ASP A 148 2.36 -13.27 -13.47
C ASP A 148 1.35 -13.57 -14.58
N GLY A 149 0.81 -12.51 -15.17
CA GLY A 149 -0.10 -12.58 -16.31
C GLY A 149 0.65 -12.40 -17.63
N LYS A 150 0.45 -13.33 -18.59
CA LYS A 150 0.88 -13.11 -19.96
C LYS A 150 -0.21 -12.34 -20.70
N PRO A 151 0.05 -11.13 -21.20
CA PRO A 151 -0.96 -10.38 -21.93
C PRO A 151 -1.28 -11.09 -23.26
N SER A 152 -2.55 -11.03 -23.65
CA SER A 152 -2.95 -11.47 -25.00
C SER A 152 -2.37 -10.51 -26.04
N LEU A 153 -1.80 -11.06 -27.10
CA LEU A 153 -1.36 -10.28 -28.26
C LEU A 153 -2.55 -9.80 -29.12
N GLN A 154 -3.72 -10.38 -28.92
CA GLN A 154 -4.96 -9.99 -29.59
C GLN A 154 -5.71 -8.97 -28.76
N ASN A 155 -6.38 -8.03 -29.43
CA ASN A 155 -7.32 -7.16 -28.76
C ASN A 155 -8.41 -8.00 -28.08
N PRO A 156 -8.74 -7.72 -26.80
CA PRO A 156 -9.85 -8.40 -26.16
C PRO A 156 -11.17 -8.11 -26.91
N GLU A 157 -12.03 -9.11 -27.06
CA GLU A 157 -13.36 -8.92 -27.66
C GLU A 157 -14.21 -7.93 -26.88
N ASN A 158 -14.07 -7.94 -25.55
CA ASN A 158 -14.77 -7.03 -24.65
C ASN A 158 -13.74 -6.31 -23.76
N PRO A 159 -13.11 -5.23 -24.27
CA PRO A 159 -12.12 -4.50 -23.51
C PRO A 159 -12.75 -3.76 -22.33
N PHE A 160 -12.08 -3.74 -21.18
CA PHE A 160 -12.48 -2.95 -20.03
C PHE A 160 -11.28 -2.36 -19.30
N PHE A 161 -11.52 -1.28 -18.56
CA PHE A 161 -10.58 -0.71 -17.60
C PHE A 161 -10.92 -1.18 -16.19
N LEU A 162 -9.90 -1.46 -15.38
CA LEU A 162 -10.07 -1.94 -14.01
C LEU A 162 -9.64 -0.87 -13.03
N ALA A 163 -10.47 -0.58 -12.03
CA ALA A 163 -10.10 0.25 -10.89
C ALA A 163 -10.41 -0.49 -9.59
N SER A 164 -9.49 -0.44 -8.61
CA SER A 164 -9.72 -1.07 -7.31
C SER A 164 -9.10 -0.25 -6.17
N GLY A 165 -9.68 -0.36 -4.98
CA GLY A 165 -9.12 0.20 -3.76
C GLY A 165 -10.13 0.90 -2.85
N LYS A 166 -9.70 1.13 -1.59
CA LYS A 166 -10.57 1.66 -0.53
C LYS A 166 -10.11 3.01 0.02
N THR A 167 -8.85 3.36 -0.14
CA THR A 167 -8.26 4.54 0.53
C THR A 167 -7.81 5.57 -0.49
N GLY A 168 -8.14 6.84 -0.24
CA GLY A 168 -7.68 7.97 -1.05
C GLY A 168 -8.19 8.00 -2.48
N ARG A 169 -9.30 7.30 -2.81
CA ARG A 169 -9.82 7.19 -4.18
C ARG A 169 -10.75 8.34 -4.55
N ASP A 170 -10.58 8.86 -5.76
CA ASP A 170 -11.47 9.81 -6.43
C ASP A 170 -12.25 9.12 -7.55
N TYR A 171 -13.15 8.22 -7.16
CA TYR A 171 -14.01 7.53 -8.12
C TYR A 171 -15.02 8.47 -8.81
N GLU A 172 -15.36 9.58 -8.19
CA GLU A 172 -16.25 10.58 -8.78
C GLU A 172 -15.70 11.12 -10.10
N THR A 173 -14.42 11.49 -10.14
CA THR A 173 -13.75 11.97 -11.36
C THR A 173 -13.67 10.86 -12.41
N LEU A 174 -13.34 9.63 -12.05
CA LEU A 174 -13.26 8.50 -12.99
C LEU A 174 -14.63 8.18 -13.59
N VAL A 175 -15.68 8.14 -12.77
CA VAL A 175 -17.07 7.88 -13.22
C VAL A 175 -17.58 9.00 -14.13
N LYS A 176 -17.25 10.27 -13.84
CA LYS A 176 -17.55 11.37 -14.78
C LYS A 176 -16.85 11.20 -16.12
N ALA A 177 -15.62 10.72 -16.16
CA ALA A 177 -14.90 10.44 -17.40
C ALA A 177 -15.57 9.30 -18.20
N ALA A 178 -16.18 8.32 -17.54
CA ALA A 178 -16.88 7.22 -18.20
C ALA A 178 -18.02 7.66 -19.13
N ASN A 179 -18.64 8.82 -18.89
CA ASN A 179 -19.67 9.37 -19.77
C ASN A 179 -19.17 9.74 -21.18
N TYR A 180 -17.85 9.84 -21.37
CA TYR A 180 -17.24 10.27 -22.63
C TYR A 180 -16.50 9.13 -23.36
N ILE A 181 -16.65 7.89 -22.89
CA ILE A 181 -16.07 6.69 -23.51
C ILE A 181 -17.13 5.59 -23.61
N ASN A 182 -16.94 4.68 -24.56
CA ASN A 182 -17.83 3.52 -24.73
C ASN A 182 -17.31 2.23 -24.07
N THR A 183 -16.05 2.24 -23.62
CA THR A 183 -15.42 1.07 -22.99
C THR A 183 -15.92 0.89 -21.55
N GLU A 184 -16.18 -0.35 -21.15
CA GLU A 184 -16.56 -0.68 -19.77
C GLU A 184 -15.46 -0.27 -18.77
N ILE A 185 -15.89 0.25 -17.61
CA ILE A 185 -15.02 0.43 -16.43
C ILE A 185 -15.56 -0.43 -15.30
N ARG A 186 -14.74 -1.37 -14.81
CA ARG A 186 -15.04 -2.18 -13.61
C ARG A 186 -14.38 -1.56 -12.42
N ILE A 187 -15.18 -1.23 -11.39
CA ILE A 187 -14.70 -0.58 -10.17
C ILE A 187 -14.98 -1.48 -8.98
N ILE A 188 -13.93 -1.84 -8.24
CA ILE A 188 -14.00 -2.58 -6.98
C ILE A 188 -13.75 -1.59 -5.85
N GLY A 189 -14.82 -1.16 -5.17
CA GLY A 189 -14.73 -0.11 -4.17
C GLY A 189 -15.84 -0.20 -3.10
N PRO A 190 -15.65 0.47 -1.93
CA PRO A 190 -16.67 0.46 -0.88
C PRO A 190 -17.86 1.33 -1.27
N SER A 191 -19.07 0.92 -0.88
CA SER A 191 -20.34 1.63 -1.20
C SER A 191 -20.34 3.09 -0.76
N ILE A 192 -19.63 3.43 0.32
CA ILE A 192 -19.50 4.82 0.79
C ILE A 192 -18.80 5.74 -0.23
N GLN A 193 -17.99 5.19 -1.14
CA GLN A 193 -17.29 5.94 -2.19
C GLN A 193 -17.99 5.83 -3.55
N ARG A 194 -19.08 5.08 -3.63
CA ARG A 194 -19.83 4.91 -4.86
C ARG A 194 -20.54 6.21 -5.23
N PRO A 195 -20.29 6.78 -6.44
CA PRO A 195 -21.05 7.90 -6.96
C PRO A 195 -22.54 7.56 -7.07
N ARG A 196 -23.40 8.57 -6.94
CA ARG A 196 -24.87 8.37 -6.99
C ARG A 196 -25.32 7.88 -8.37
N ASP A 197 -24.81 8.54 -9.40
CA ASP A 197 -25.18 8.28 -10.79
C ASP A 197 -24.04 7.54 -11.48
N LEU A 198 -24.30 6.30 -11.89
CA LEU A 198 -23.35 5.49 -12.65
C LEU A 198 -23.80 5.42 -14.11
N PRO A 199 -22.92 5.79 -15.07
CA PRO A 199 -23.14 5.53 -16.48
C PRO A 199 -23.32 4.02 -16.75
N PRO A 200 -24.04 3.63 -17.81
CA PRO A 200 -24.33 2.22 -18.11
C PRO A 200 -23.09 1.37 -18.39
N ASN A 201 -21.98 1.99 -18.76
CA ASN A 201 -20.69 1.34 -18.96
C ASN A 201 -19.82 1.26 -17.68
N VAL A 202 -20.34 1.62 -16.51
CA VAL A 202 -19.65 1.46 -15.23
C VAL A 202 -20.26 0.33 -14.44
N ASN A 203 -19.46 -0.71 -14.19
CA ASN A 203 -19.79 -1.84 -13.34
C ASN A 203 -19.15 -1.69 -11.96
N TRP A 204 -19.96 -1.49 -10.92
CA TRP A 204 -19.50 -1.30 -9.55
C TRP A 204 -19.65 -2.54 -8.72
N ILE A 205 -18.54 -3.04 -8.16
CA ILE A 205 -18.49 -4.16 -7.23
C ILE A 205 -18.24 -3.62 -5.82
N ASP A 206 -19.20 -3.82 -4.93
CA ASP A 206 -19.13 -3.30 -3.56
C ASP A 206 -18.24 -4.17 -2.67
N THR A 207 -17.30 -3.53 -1.97
CA THR A 207 -16.39 -4.18 -1.00
C THR A 207 -16.74 -3.85 0.45
N SER A 208 -17.97 -3.41 0.72
CA SER A 208 -18.40 -3.02 2.10
C SER A 208 -18.76 -4.21 2.99
N SER A 209 -18.76 -5.43 2.45
CA SER A 209 -18.98 -6.64 3.25
C SER A 209 -17.90 -6.82 4.32
N ASP A 210 -18.25 -7.37 5.45
CA ASP A 210 -17.32 -7.72 6.53
C ASP A 210 -17.23 -9.26 6.65
N PRO A 211 -16.09 -9.87 6.38
CA PRO A 211 -14.80 -9.24 6.02
C PRO A 211 -14.79 -8.67 4.58
N PRO A 212 -14.06 -7.58 4.36
CA PRO A 212 -14.06 -6.87 3.09
C PRO A 212 -13.48 -7.66 1.90
N ASP A 213 -12.80 -8.77 2.16
CA ASP A 213 -12.17 -9.61 1.15
C ASP A 213 -13.14 -10.61 0.50
N GLN A 214 -14.41 -10.64 0.95
CA GLN A 214 -15.43 -11.55 0.38
C GLN A 214 -16.05 -11.04 -0.93
N ALA A 215 -15.86 -9.76 -1.27
CA ALA A 215 -16.45 -9.21 -2.49
C ALA A 215 -15.77 -9.74 -3.76
N ILE A 216 -14.45 -9.93 -3.70
CA ILE A 216 -13.65 -10.52 -4.76
C ILE A 216 -12.37 -11.09 -4.13
N ASP A 217 -12.02 -12.32 -4.45
CA ASP A 217 -10.78 -12.94 -4.02
C ASP A 217 -9.61 -12.55 -4.92
N TYR A 218 -8.38 -12.78 -4.46
CA TYR A 218 -7.17 -12.45 -5.23
C TYR A 218 -7.03 -13.26 -6.53
N PRO A 219 -7.40 -14.55 -6.61
CA PRO A 219 -7.43 -15.28 -7.88
C PRO A 219 -8.32 -14.59 -8.93
N THR A 220 -9.54 -14.22 -8.57
CA THR A 220 -10.47 -13.50 -9.45
C THR A 220 -9.93 -12.10 -9.82
N LEU A 221 -9.39 -11.36 -8.85
CA LEU A 221 -8.77 -10.08 -9.11
C LEU A 221 -7.60 -10.20 -10.10
N ARG A 222 -6.76 -11.23 -9.95
CA ARG A 222 -5.66 -11.53 -10.88
C ARG A 222 -6.17 -11.81 -12.29
N GLU A 223 -7.26 -12.56 -12.44
CA GLU A 223 -7.90 -12.81 -13.74
C GLU A 223 -8.37 -11.51 -14.38
N TRP A 224 -8.96 -10.62 -13.60
CA TRP A 224 -9.39 -9.31 -14.10
C TRP A 224 -8.21 -8.42 -14.48
N TYR A 225 -7.12 -8.45 -13.72
CA TYR A 225 -5.87 -7.82 -14.16
C TYR A 225 -5.40 -8.41 -15.50
N ALA A 226 -5.42 -9.73 -15.67
CA ALA A 226 -4.97 -10.37 -16.90
C ALA A 226 -5.82 -9.96 -18.12
N GLN A 227 -7.13 -9.73 -17.94
CA GLN A 227 -8.08 -9.41 -19.00
C GLN A 227 -8.25 -7.92 -19.28
N CYS A 228 -8.01 -7.03 -18.32
CA CYS A 228 -8.24 -5.61 -18.51
C CYS A 228 -7.27 -5.00 -19.54
N THR A 229 -7.67 -3.90 -20.15
CA THR A 229 -6.83 -3.09 -21.04
C THR A 229 -5.78 -2.33 -20.27
N ALA A 230 -6.18 -1.72 -19.15
CA ALA A 230 -5.29 -0.98 -18.25
C ALA A 230 -5.93 -0.85 -16.86
N VAL A 231 -5.12 -0.46 -15.88
CA VAL A 231 -5.54 -0.24 -14.49
C VAL A 231 -5.63 1.25 -14.19
N CYS A 232 -6.80 1.67 -13.69
CA CYS A 232 -7.09 3.03 -13.28
C CYS A 232 -6.89 3.17 -11.76
N ILE A 233 -6.08 4.12 -11.35
CA ILE A 233 -5.81 4.45 -9.94
C ILE A 233 -6.17 5.92 -9.71
N PRO A 234 -7.48 6.24 -9.62
CA PRO A 234 -7.93 7.60 -9.36
C PRO A 234 -7.69 7.95 -7.89
N LEU A 235 -6.90 8.99 -7.62
CA LEU A 235 -6.57 9.44 -6.27
C LEU A 235 -7.00 10.89 -6.06
N ASN A 236 -7.14 11.28 -4.78
CA ASN A 236 -7.49 12.65 -4.41
C ASN A 236 -6.38 13.69 -4.69
N GLY A 237 -5.15 13.23 -4.96
CA GLY A 237 -4.02 14.12 -5.26
C GLY A 237 -3.31 14.68 -4.02
N ASP A 238 -3.31 13.95 -2.91
CA ASP A 238 -2.55 14.30 -1.71
C ASP A 238 -1.04 14.16 -1.96
N ALA A 239 -0.28 15.22 -1.69
CA ALA A 239 1.17 15.28 -1.93
C ALA A 239 2.01 14.33 -1.08
N ASP A 240 1.47 13.83 0.03
CA ASP A 240 2.16 12.90 0.94
C ASP A 240 1.58 11.48 0.91
N ASP A 241 0.60 11.23 0.04
CA ASP A 241 -0.09 9.94 -0.03
C ASP A 241 0.76 8.85 -0.70
N THR A 242 0.60 7.62 -0.23
CA THR A 242 1.15 6.40 -0.83
C THR A 242 0.06 5.45 -1.32
N CYS A 243 -1.19 5.93 -1.33
CA CYS A 243 -2.32 5.15 -1.82
C CYS A 243 -2.12 4.76 -3.30
N GLY A 244 -2.62 3.58 -3.65
CA GLY A 244 -2.49 3.06 -5.00
C GLY A 244 -1.16 2.37 -5.31
N TYR A 245 -0.16 2.41 -4.43
CA TYR A 245 1.15 1.82 -4.69
C TYR A 245 1.05 0.30 -4.93
N THR A 246 0.30 -0.42 -4.09
CA THR A 246 0.07 -1.86 -4.27
C THR A 246 -0.60 -2.16 -5.60
N ASN A 247 -1.71 -1.47 -5.93
CA ASN A 247 -2.41 -1.69 -7.21
C ASN A 247 -1.53 -1.36 -8.43
N MET A 248 -0.68 -0.33 -8.33
CA MET A 248 0.27 0.02 -9.38
C MET A 248 1.26 -1.12 -9.62
N LEU A 249 1.89 -1.65 -8.57
CA LEU A 249 2.84 -2.73 -8.68
C LEU A 249 2.21 -4.05 -9.14
N GLU A 250 0.99 -4.37 -8.69
CA GLU A 250 0.22 -5.52 -9.16
C GLU A 250 -0.08 -5.41 -10.66
N ALA A 251 -0.53 -4.24 -11.12
CA ALA A 251 -0.77 -3.97 -12.55
C ALA A 251 0.51 -4.12 -13.38
N MET A 252 1.62 -3.54 -12.92
CA MET A 252 2.93 -3.65 -13.56
C MET A 252 3.41 -5.10 -13.62
N ALA A 253 3.26 -5.87 -12.53
CA ALA A 253 3.59 -7.30 -12.49
C ALA A 253 2.76 -8.10 -13.50
N MET A 254 1.49 -7.75 -13.68
CA MET A 254 0.57 -8.34 -14.65
C MET A 254 0.74 -7.79 -16.08
N ARG A 255 1.79 -7.02 -16.34
CA ARG A 255 2.08 -6.39 -17.64
C ARG A 255 0.93 -5.52 -18.15
N LYS A 256 0.30 -4.74 -17.25
CA LYS A 256 -0.78 -3.83 -17.60
C LYS A 256 -0.35 -2.38 -17.48
N PRO A 257 -0.71 -1.53 -18.45
CA PRO A 257 -0.52 -0.09 -18.33
C PRO A 257 -1.23 0.45 -17.10
N VAL A 258 -0.66 1.46 -16.48
CA VAL A 258 -1.23 2.15 -15.33
C VAL A 258 -1.64 3.55 -15.71
N MET A 259 -2.89 3.91 -15.43
CA MET A 259 -3.37 5.29 -15.44
C MET A 259 -3.57 5.72 -13.99
N MET A 260 -2.77 6.68 -13.52
CA MET A 260 -2.76 7.05 -12.11
C MET A 260 -2.83 8.56 -11.93
N THR A 261 -3.64 9.01 -10.98
CA THR A 261 -3.62 10.43 -10.59
C THR A 261 -2.27 10.81 -10.02
N GLN A 262 -1.75 11.96 -10.44
CA GLN A 262 -0.58 12.58 -9.85
C GLN A 262 -0.81 12.80 -8.35
N SER A 263 -0.13 12.01 -7.54
CA SER A 263 -0.32 11.98 -6.10
C SER A 263 0.92 11.47 -5.41
N GLY A 264 1.15 11.97 -4.22
CA GLY A 264 2.05 11.39 -3.26
C GLY A 264 3.53 11.57 -3.53
N SER A 265 4.25 10.83 -2.72
CA SER A 265 5.70 10.86 -2.62
C SER A 265 6.32 9.59 -3.21
N LEU A 266 5.64 8.93 -4.15
CA LEU A 266 6.21 7.76 -4.82
C LEU A 266 7.43 8.18 -5.66
N HIS A 267 8.47 7.36 -5.62
CA HIS A 267 9.72 7.61 -6.36
C HIS A 267 9.68 7.08 -7.81
N ILE A 268 8.53 6.62 -8.24
CA ILE A 268 8.26 6.06 -9.57
C ILE A 268 7.01 6.73 -10.16
N ASN A 269 7.04 6.96 -11.48
CA ASN A 269 6.00 7.70 -12.18
C ASN A 269 5.59 6.98 -13.47
N PRO A 270 4.29 6.67 -13.67
CA PRO A 270 3.84 5.93 -14.85
C PRO A 270 4.29 6.51 -16.18
N GLU A 271 4.28 7.83 -16.32
CA GLU A 271 4.56 8.52 -17.58
C GLU A 271 6.06 8.63 -17.86
N THR A 272 6.83 9.15 -16.89
CA THR A 272 8.28 9.35 -17.09
C THR A 272 9.05 8.03 -17.14
N ASP A 273 8.59 6.99 -16.42
CA ASP A 273 9.19 5.65 -16.44
C ASP A 273 8.63 4.75 -17.56
N GLY A 274 7.64 5.23 -18.32
CA GLY A 274 7.18 4.65 -19.57
C GLY A 274 6.23 3.46 -19.44
N PHE A 275 5.56 3.29 -18.29
CA PHE A 275 4.62 2.18 -18.08
C PHE A 275 3.15 2.60 -18.00
N GLY A 276 2.83 3.88 -18.30
CA GLY A 276 1.45 4.35 -18.27
C GLY A 276 1.30 5.85 -18.41
N PHE A 277 0.26 6.41 -17.79
CA PHE A 277 -0.07 7.83 -17.82
C PHE A 277 -0.21 8.40 -16.41
N GLN A 278 0.32 9.60 -16.20
CA GLN A 278 0.09 10.37 -15.00
C GLN A 278 -0.96 11.46 -15.27
N ILE A 279 -2.06 11.46 -14.51
CA ILE A 279 -3.22 12.31 -14.73
C ILE A 279 -3.31 13.32 -13.58
N LYS A 280 -3.60 14.59 -13.87
CA LYS A 280 -3.78 15.61 -12.85
C LYS A 280 -4.98 15.30 -11.94
N PRO A 281 -4.95 15.69 -10.67
CA PRO A 281 -6.13 15.55 -9.80
C PRO A 281 -7.37 16.22 -10.41
N ARG A 282 -8.51 15.52 -10.36
CA ARG A 282 -9.81 15.98 -10.88
C ARG A 282 -9.86 16.28 -12.38
N ASP A 283 -8.91 15.79 -13.15
CA ASP A 283 -8.83 16.02 -14.60
C ASP A 283 -9.62 14.94 -15.38
N ILE A 284 -10.92 15.20 -15.57
CA ILE A 284 -11.81 14.31 -16.34
C ILE A 284 -11.28 14.11 -17.76
N ARG A 285 -10.82 15.18 -18.43
CA ARG A 285 -10.33 15.11 -19.81
C ARG A 285 -9.06 14.27 -19.91
N GLY A 286 -8.12 14.44 -18.98
CA GLY A 286 -6.92 13.61 -18.92
C GLY A 286 -7.23 12.11 -18.80
N TRP A 287 -8.25 11.73 -18.01
CA TRP A 287 -8.73 10.36 -17.93
C TRP A 287 -9.29 9.86 -19.27
N VAL A 288 -10.15 10.66 -19.92
CA VAL A 288 -10.75 10.33 -21.23
C VAL A 288 -9.67 10.16 -22.29
N ASP A 289 -8.72 11.09 -22.38
CA ASP A 289 -7.66 11.07 -23.38
C ASP A 289 -6.73 9.83 -23.18
N ALA A 290 -6.34 9.51 -21.94
CA ALA A 290 -5.53 8.35 -21.62
C ALA A 290 -6.26 7.03 -21.94
N MET A 291 -7.54 6.89 -21.56
CA MET A 291 -8.35 5.71 -21.84
C MET A 291 -8.53 5.52 -23.35
N ASN A 292 -8.86 6.57 -24.10
CA ASN A 292 -9.00 6.51 -25.55
C ASN A 292 -7.67 6.16 -26.24
N HIS A 293 -6.55 6.66 -25.72
CA HIS A 293 -5.24 6.34 -26.27
C HIS A 293 -4.93 4.84 -26.15
N LEU A 294 -5.11 4.26 -24.95
CA LEU A 294 -4.85 2.84 -24.72
C LEU A 294 -5.85 1.91 -25.43
N HIS A 295 -7.09 2.36 -25.59
CA HIS A 295 -8.11 1.62 -26.35
C HIS A 295 -7.77 1.55 -27.87
N LYS A 296 -7.25 2.63 -28.43
CA LYS A 296 -6.92 2.72 -29.87
C LYS A 296 -5.59 2.09 -30.24
N ASP A 297 -4.60 2.14 -29.34
CA ASP A 297 -3.24 1.66 -29.61
C ASP A 297 -2.85 0.51 -28.68
N HIS A 298 -3.34 -0.69 -29.03
CA HIS A 298 -3.05 -1.91 -28.28
C HIS A 298 -1.54 -2.23 -28.22
N LYS A 299 -0.77 -1.93 -29.30
CA LYS A 299 0.67 -2.18 -29.31
C LYS A 299 1.40 -1.33 -28.27
N LYS A 300 1.00 -0.06 -28.14
CA LYS A 300 1.54 0.84 -27.12
C LYS A 300 1.13 0.41 -25.72
N ALA A 301 -0.13 -0.03 -25.54
CA ALA A 301 -0.57 -0.59 -24.27
C ALA A 301 0.27 -1.80 -23.84
N LEU A 302 0.55 -2.73 -24.76
CA LEU A 302 1.43 -3.87 -24.50
C LEU A 302 2.86 -3.42 -24.14
N ALA A 303 3.45 -2.50 -24.90
CA ALA A 303 4.80 -1.99 -24.64
C ALA A 303 4.92 -1.35 -23.24
N MET A 304 3.93 -0.55 -22.83
CA MET A 304 3.85 0.02 -21.48
C MET A 304 3.74 -1.07 -20.41
N GLY A 305 2.91 -2.09 -20.64
CA GLY A 305 2.76 -3.21 -19.72
C GLY A 305 4.06 -4.00 -19.54
N TYR A 306 4.79 -4.32 -20.63
CA TYR A 306 6.10 -4.98 -20.56
C TYR A 306 7.13 -4.12 -19.83
N ARG A 307 7.14 -2.80 -20.09
CA ARG A 307 8.02 -1.87 -19.39
C ARG A 307 7.75 -1.87 -17.90
N GLY A 308 6.48 -1.89 -17.49
CA GLY A 308 6.09 -2.01 -16.07
C GLY A 308 6.66 -3.30 -15.45
N ARG A 309 6.55 -4.43 -16.11
CA ARG A 309 7.06 -5.72 -15.62
C ARG A 309 8.59 -5.72 -15.47
N GLU A 310 9.34 -5.19 -16.44
CA GLU A 310 10.81 -5.04 -16.35
C GLU A 310 11.21 -4.26 -15.08
N ILE A 311 10.50 -3.16 -14.79
CA ILE A 311 10.76 -2.35 -13.60
C ILE A 311 10.45 -3.15 -12.34
N VAL A 312 9.37 -3.91 -12.29
CA VAL A 312 9.03 -4.78 -11.15
C VAL A 312 10.14 -5.81 -10.90
N GLU A 313 10.57 -6.52 -11.93
CA GLU A 313 11.59 -7.57 -11.82
C GLU A 313 12.95 -7.02 -11.36
N ARG A 314 13.25 -5.78 -11.71
CA ARG A 314 14.49 -5.12 -11.31
C ARG A 314 14.42 -4.56 -9.88
N ASP A 315 13.32 -3.88 -9.51
CA ASP A 315 13.31 -2.98 -8.36
C ASP A 315 12.28 -3.33 -7.27
N PHE A 316 11.26 -4.18 -7.56
CA PHE A 316 10.10 -4.36 -6.67
C PHE A 316 9.80 -5.83 -6.33
N THR A 317 10.85 -6.67 -6.31
CA THR A 317 10.70 -8.09 -5.96
C THR A 317 10.54 -8.28 -4.45
N ILE A 318 9.85 -9.37 -4.06
CA ILE A 318 9.75 -9.76 -2.64
C ILE A 318 11.12 -10.07 -2.04
N ASP A 319 12.01 -10.71 -2.80
CA ASP A 319 13.33 -11.10 -2.31
C ASP A 319 14.17 -9.89 -1.94
N ARG A 320 14.22 -8.87 -2.81
CA ARG A 320 14.88 -7.59 -2.51
C ARG A 320 14.27 -6.94 -1.28
N PHE A 321 12.96 -6.87 -1.18
CA PHE A 321 12.25 -6.26 -0.06
C PHE A 321 12.58 -6.98 1.26
N ASN A 322 12.55 -8.31 1.26
CA ASN A 322 12.87 -9.13 2.42
C ASN A 322 14.34 -8.98 2.84
N GLN A 323 15.26 -8.98 1.87
CA GLN A 323 16.68 -8.78 2.13
C GLN A 323 16.95 -7.41 2.76
N ASP A 324 16.38 -6.34 2.21
CA ASP A 324 16.50 -4.98 2.75
C ASP A 324 16.04 -4.87 4.21
N ILE A 325 14.92 -5.53 4.55
CA ILE A 325 14.39 -5.58 5.93
C ILE A 325 15.37 -6.34 6.85
N LEU A 326 15.80 -7.54 6.45
CA LEU A 326 16.69 -8.37 7.26
C LEU A 326 18.02 -7.68 7.52
N GLU A 327 18.63 -7.08 6.51
CA GLU A 327 19.88 -6.31 6.67
C GLU A 327 19.72 -5.14 7.63
N PHE A 328 18.62 -4.40 7.52
CA PHE A 328 18.35 -3.30 8.44
C PHE A 328 18.16 -3.78 9.88
N ILE A 329 17.38 -4.84 10.10
CA ILE A 329 17.17 -5.41 11.43
C ILE A 329 18.49 -5.93 12.02
N LYS A 330 19.32 -6.64 11.23
CA LYS A 330 20.66 -7.11 11.65
C LYS A 330 21.55 -5.92 12.06
N THR A 331 21.52 -4.83 11.31
CA THR A 331 22.26 -3.61 11.66
C THR A 331 21.80 -3.02 13.01
N ILE A 332 20.51 -3.02 13.28
CA ILE A 332 19.97 -2.52 14.55
C ILE A 332 20.32 -3.46 15.73
N LEU A 333 20.26 -4.77 15.53
CA LEU A 333 20.60 -5.76 16.57
C LEU A 333 22.08 -5.70 16.95
N ASN A 334 22.98 -5.48 15.99
CA ASN A 334 24.43 -5.44 16.20
C ASN A 334 24.94 -4.11 16.79
N LYS A 335 24.13 -3.03 16.78
CA LYS A 335 24.45 -1.80 17.47
C LYS A 335 24.14 -1.98 18.96
N SER A 336 25.18 -2.16 19.78
CA SER A 336 25.11 -2.21 21.25
C SER A 336 24.59 -0.89 21.86
#